data_ee2a66865022d330b24ea98d3c8dd0be
#
_entry.id   ee2a66865022d330b24ea98d3c8dd0be
#
_cell.length_a   1.000
_cell.length_b   1.000
_cell.length_c   1.000
_cell.angle_alpha   90.00
_cell.angle_beta   90.00
_cell.angle_gamma   90.00
#
_symmetry.space_group_name_H-M   'P 1'
#
loop_
_entity.id
_entity.type
_entity.pdbx_description
1 polymer ?
#
loop_
_entity_poly.entity_id
_entity_poly.type
_entity_poly.pdbx_seq_one_letter_code
_entity_poly.pdbx_strand_id
1 'polypeptide(L)'
;MVGIVPKKDAPGVDFCGVDQYYYIVRSDLGCYMRASNFNKGEGLVVYSLHPSCRNGDHYLAYEDDLFYIIKGTNYRRVKNMNTDEGAVVYSLHPSCRGGDHYLSAFGHMYIIDQSRGVYRKTRNMNTYESGVEYTLHPNCRNGLYYFGVKNYYYFLKPHDEWGAQYYRCTNFNKDENGESFSIHPTVANFLPGGLALIQGPSFGVWECIKTITNDSQSPITWTNKINKKVGYTKEKMSSIEHTWNVSATVSAETGGLSASIVKSQFSLTASYGGKSVNTDRENWNEVTETEETISLTVKPNEKIYVWQYKLGLGKEAVLFCRDMKFDDDPKPPTENPLPPAN
;
A
#
# COMPACT_ATOMS: atom_id res chain seq x y z
N MET A 1 5.46 -12.73 2.37
CA MET A 1 4.60 -11.57 1.99
C MET A 1 3.21 -11.88 2.51
N VAL A 2 2.76 -11.17 3.53
CA VAL A 2 1.37 -11.29 3.99
C VAL A 2 0.54 -10.54 2.95
N GLY A 3 -0.29 -11.26 2.22
CA GLY A 3 -1.19 -10.66 1.25
C GLY A 3 -2.20 -9.78 1.97
N ILE A 4 -2.36 -8.54 1.50
CA ILE A 4 -3.33 -7.61 2.05
C ILE A 4 -4.62 -7.86 1.31
N VAL A 5 -5.58 -8.41 2.02
CA VAL A 5 -6.94 -8.56 1.50
C VAL A 5 -7.66 -7.23 1.74
N PRO A 6 -8.17 -6.56 0.68
CA PRO A 6 -9.04 -5.42 0.88
C PRO A 6 -10.22 -5.85 1.74
N LYS A 7 -10.46 -5.16 2.85
CA LYS A 7 -11.65 -5.43 3.67
C LYS A 7 -12.88 -5.00 2.88
N LYS A 8 -13.88 -5.84 2.84
CA LYS A 8 -15.14 -5.67 2.10
C LYS A 8 -15.84 -4.31 2.35
N ASP A 9 -15.56 -3.68 3.48
CA ASP A 9 -16.27 -2.49 3.94
C ASP A 9 -15.28 -1.35 4.30
N ALA A 10 -14.17 -1.22 3.56
CA ALA A 10 -13.31 -0.05 3.75
C ALA A 10 -14.03 1.20 3.20
N PRO A 11 -14.55 2.08 4.06
CA PRO A 11 -15.29 3.25 3.59
C PRO A 11 -14.36 4.13 2.76
N GLY A 12 -14.88 4.65 1.67
CA GLY A 12 -14.16 5.59 0.83
C GLY A 12 -13.20 4.97 -0.19
N VAL A 13 -13.28 3.66 -0.44
CA VAL A 13 -12.53 2.98 -1.48
C VAL A 13 -13.44 2.50 -2.58
N ASP A 14 -13.10 2.77 -3.82
CA ASP A 14 -13.82 2.24 -4.97
C ASP A 14 -12.88 2.04 -6.17
N PHE A 15 -13.39 1.32 -7.16
CA PHE A 15 -12.68 0.99 -8.39
C PHE A 15 -13.51 1.44 -9.58
N CYS A 16 -12.87 2.06 -10.54
CA CYS A 16 -13.52 2.34 -11.82
C CYS A 16 -12.52 2.19 -12.97
N GLY A 17 -13.01 2.23 -14.19
CA GLY A 17 -12.17 2.17 -15.37
C GLY A 17 -12.85 2.77 -16.58
N VAL A 18 -12.07 3.34 -17.47
CA VAL A 18 -12.50 3.86 -18.77
C VAL A 18 -11.36 3.70 -19.77
N ASP A 19 -11.70 3.39 -21.00
CA ASP A 19 -10.76 3.14 -22.09
C ASP A 19 -9.69 2.09 -21.74
N GLN A 20 -8.46 2.53 -21.58
CA GLN A 20 -7.32 1.68 -21.22
C GLN A 20 -6.85 1.87 -19.79
N TYR A 21 -7.55 2.70 -19.00
CA TYR A 21 -7.12 3.06 -17.67
C TYR A 21 -7.97 2.43 -16.59
N TYR A 22 -7.31 2.01 -15.53
CA TYR A 22 -7.83 1.48 -14.29
C TYR A 22 -7.64 2.51 -13.20
N TYR A 23 -8.64 2.71 -12.36
CA TYR A 23 -8.59 3.67 -11.27
C TYR A 23 -8.92 3.01 -9.94
N ILE A 24 -8.17 3.36 -8.92
CA ILE A 24 -8.51 3.09 -7.52
C ILE A 24 -8.76 4.43 -6.87
N VAL A 25 -9.95 4.63 -6.37
CA VAL A 25 -10.33 5.85 -5.65
C VAL A 25 -10.20 5.59 -4.15
N ARG A 26 -9.49 6.48 -3.47
CA ARG A 26 -9.32 6.53 -2.03
C ARG A 26 -9.89 7.86 -1.55
N SER A 27 -11.23 7.96 -1.51
CA SER A 27 -11.88 9.18 -1.06
C SER A 27 -11.65 9.46 0.41
N ASP A 28 -11.39 8.40 1.20
CA ASP A 28 -10.89 8.46 2.57
C ASP A 28 -9.54 9.19 2.67
N LEU A 29 -8.68 9.06 1.66
CA LEU A 29 -7.39 9.75 1.56
C LEU A 29 -7.45 11.03 0.71
N GLY A 30 -8.58 11.32 0.10
CA GLY A 30 -8.71 12.46 -0.79
C GLY A 30 -7.87 12.36 -2.07
N CYS A 31 -7.60 11.14 -2.56
CA CYS A 31 -6.80 10.90 -3.75
C CYS A 31 -7.32 9.72 -4.58
N TYR A 32 -6.80 9.57 -5.79
CA TYR A 32 -7.03 8.41 -6.63
C TYR A 32 -5.78 8.04 -7.42
N MET A 33 -5.60 6.75 -7.68
CA MET A 33 -4.54 6.23 -8.53
C MET A 33 -5.11 5.88 -9.89
N ARG A 34 -4.38 6.24 -10.96
CA ARG A 34 -4.60 5.74 -12.31
C ARG A 34 -3.50 4.75 -12.66
N ALA A 35 -3.84 3.66 -13.32
CA ALA A 35 -2.91 2.68 -13.88
C ALA A 35 -3.31 2.29 -15.29
N SER A 36 -2.37 1.91 -16.14
CA SER A 36 -2.66 1.29 -17.43
C SER A 36 -2.75 -0.24 -17.33
N ASN A 37 -2.22 -0.82 -16.27
CA ASN A 37 -2.29 -2.25 -16.01
C ASN A 37 -2.08 -2.56 -14.51
N PHE A 38 -3.09 -3.11 -13.86
CA PHE A 38 -3.01 -3.50 -12.45
C PHE A 38 -2.12 -4.73 -12.20
N ASN A 39 -2.06 -5.65 -13.15
CA ASN A 39 -1.25 -6.87 -13.02
C ASN A 39 0.25 -6.59 -13.15
N LYS A 40 0.63 -5.62 -13.97
CA LYS A 40 2.03 -5.24 -14.20
C LYS A 40 2.48 -4.01 -13.40
N GLY A 41 1.54 -3.26 -12.81
CA GLY A 41 1.85 -2.01 -12.13
C GLY A 41 2.37 -0.93 -13.08
N GLU A 42 1.85 -0.89 -14.31
CA GLU A 42 2.27 0.06 -15.34
C GLU A 42 1.44 1.34 -15.33
N GLY A 43 2.06 2.46 -15.67
CA GLY A 43 1.40 3.75 -15.83
C GLY A 43 0.80 4.32 -14.56
N LEU A 44 1.37 3.98 -13.40
CA LEU A 44 0.88 4.42 -12.09
C LEU A 44 1.09 5.92 -11.90
N VAL A 45 0.00 6.64 -11.67
CA VAL A 45 0.01 8.06 -11.31
C VAL A 45 -1.04 8.30 -10.25
N VAL A 46 -0.66 9.00 -9.19
CA VAL A 46 -1.58 9.38 -8.10
C VAL A 46 -1.97 10.86 -8.26
N TYR A 47 -3.25 11.13 -8.14
CA TYR A 47 -3.85 12.46 -8.23
C TYR A 47 -4.63 12.77 -6.95
N SER A 48 -4.73 14.04 -6.57
CA SER A 48 -5.63 14.48 -5.51
C SER A 48 -7.08 14.53 -6.04
N LEU A 49 -8.03 14.19 -5.17
CA LEU A 49 -9.46 14.44 -5.42
C LEU A 49 -9.80 15.87 -5.06
N HIS A 50 -10.51 16.57 -5.96
CA HIS A 50 -11.13 17.85 -5.61
C HIS A 50 -12.10 17.64 -4.43
N PRO A 51 -12.20 18.60 -3.48
CA PRO A 51 -13.08 18.47 -2.31
C PRO A 51 -14.52 18.08 -2.66
N SER A 52 -15.09 18.61 -3.75
CA SER A 52 -16.44 18.28 -4.22
C SER A 52 -16.58 16.86 -4.77
N CYS A 53 -15.47 16.19 -5.09
CA CYS A 53 -15.44 14.81 -5.56
C CYS A 53 -15.14 13.81 -4.44
N ARG A 54 -14.94 14.26 -3.22
CA ARG A 54 -14.72 13.40 -2.05
C ARG A 54 -16.02 12.91 -1.45
N ASN A 55 -15.93 11.84 -0.67
CA ASN A 55 -17.05 11.26 0.07
C ASN A 55 -18.21 10.79 -0.83
N GLY A 56 -17.92 10.34 -2.06
CA GLY A 56 -18.84 9.54 -2.84
C GLY A 56 -19.01 8.15 -2.23
N ASP A 57 -20.20 7.59 -2.33
CA ASP A 57 -20.47 6.21 -1.95
C ASP A 57 -19.90 5.26 -3.00
N HIS A 58 -19.97 5.67 -4.29
CA HIS A 58 -19.42 4.93 -5.43
C HIS A 58 -18.84 5.86 -6.48
N TYR A 59 -17.88 5.33 -7.24
CA TYR A 59 -17.21 6.01 -8.33
C TYR A 59 -17.25 5.12 -9.57
N LEU A 60 -17.66 5.67 -10.70
CA LEU A 60 -17.56 4.99 -12.00
C LEU A 60 -17.05 5.95 -13.05
N ALA A 61 -16.32 5.44 -14.02
CA ALA A 61 -15.90 6.19 -15.20
C ALA A 61 -16.67 5.68 -16.41
N TYR A 62 -17.07 6.56 -17.31
CA TYR A 62 -17.87 6.27 -18.49
C TYR A 62 -17.21 6.89 -19.72
N GLU A 63 -17.70 6.57 -20.90
CA GLU A 63 -17.22 7.09 -22.18
C GLU A 63 -16.85 8.58 -22.13
N ASP A 64 -15.91 9.02 -22.97
CA ASP A 64 -15.42 10.41 -23.06
C ASP A 64 -14.76 10.95 -21.78
N ASP A 65 -14.10 10.08 -21.01
CA ASP A 65 -13.41 10.47 -19.75
C ASP A 65 -14.34 11.14 -18.72
N LEU A 66 -15.62 10.77 -18.70
CA LEU A 66 -16.57 11.25 -17.72
C LEU A 66 -16.53 10.38 -16.45
N PHE A 67 -16.41 11.03 -15.31
CA PHE A 67 -16.50 10.39 -13.99
C PHE A 67 -17.82 10.71 -13.32
N TYR A 68 -18.40 9.72 -12.70
CA TYR A 68 -19.67 9.81 -11.98
C TYR A 68 -19.42 9.43 -10.52
N ILE A 69 -19.67 10.35 -9.63
CA ILE A 69 -19.54 10.20 -8.18
C ILE A 69 -20.96 10.10 -7.61
N ILE A 70 -21.31 8.92 -7.14
CA ILE A 70 -22.65 8.64 -6.59
C ILE A 70 -22.60 8.94 -5.09
N LYS A 71 -23.61 9.65 -4.61
CA LYS A 71 -23.81 9.93 -3.19
C LYS A 71 -25.32 9.92 -2.86
N GLY A 72 -25.72 8.90 -2.11
CA GLY A 72 -27.14 8.71 -1.77
C GLY A 72 -28.00 8.53 -3.03
N THR A 73 -28.94 9.43 -3.25
CA THR A 73 -29.87 9.41 -4.40
C THR A 73 -29.44 10.24 -5.59
N ASN A 74 -28.27 10.87 -5.53
CA ASN A 74 -27.74 11.73 -6.58
C ASN A 74 -26.40 11.22 -7.10
N TYR A 75 -26.01 11.73 -8.26
CA TYR A 75 -24.65 11.57 -8.75
C TYR A 75 -24.14 12.90 -9.32
N ARG A 76 -22.83 13.11 -9.13
CA ARG A 76 -22.07 14.20 -9.71
C ARG A 76 -21.30 13.69 -10.91
N ARG A 77 -21.48 14.29 -12.07
CA ARG A 77 -20.71 14.01 -13.28
C ARG A 77 -19.63 15.07 -13.46
N VAL A 78 -18.38 14.66 -13.69
CA VAL A 78 -17.25 15.56 -13.95
C VAL A 78 -16.38 15.01 -15.06
N LYS A 79 -15.63 15.87 -15.76
CA LYS A 79 -14.59 15.47 -16.70
C LYS A 79 -13.29 15.14 -16.02
N ASN A 80 -13.03 15.73 -14.85
CA ASN A 80 -11.79 15.55 -14.12
C ASN A 80 -12.06 15.60 -12.61
N MET A 81 -11.79 14.49 -11.93
CA MET A 81 -11.99 14.40 -10.46
C MET A 81 -10.98 15.23 -9.66
N ASN A 82 -9.85 15.64 -10.27
CA ASN A 82 -8.85 16.47 -9.61
C ASN A 82 -9.22 17.95 -9.60
N THR A 83 -9.91 18.43 -10.64
CA THR A 83 -10.25 19.85 -10.82
C THR A 83 -11.75 20.14 -10.71
N ASP A 84 -12.62 19.11 -10.66
CA ASP A 84 -14.07 19.23 -10.71
C ASP A 84 -14.59 19.86 -12.02
N GLU A 85 -13.84 19.74 -13.10
CA GLU A 85 -14.16 20.34 -14.39
C GLU A 85 -15.47 19.79 -14.98
N GLY A 86 -16.32 20.68 -15.49
CA GLY A 86 -17.58 20.33 -16.14
C GLY A 86 -18.61 19.69 -15.21
N ALA A 87 -18.53 19.98 -13.93
CA ALA A 87 -19.36 19.39 -12.90
C ALA A 87 -20.87 19.69 -13.07
N VAL A 88 -21.69 18.64 -13.10
CA VAL A 88 -23.16 18.70 -13.11
C VAL A 88 -23.71 17.64 -12.16
N VAL A 89 -24.74 17.98 -11.41
CA VAL A 89 -25.40 17.05 -10.46
C VAL A 89 -26.75 16.60 -11.05
N TYR A 90 -27.01 15.31 -10.97
CA TYR A 90 -28.23 14.66 -11.41
C TYR A 90 -28.82 13.77 -10.31
N SER A 91 -30.10 13.49 -10.36
CA SER A 91 -30.75 12.52 -9.50
C SER A 91 -30.73 11.13 -10.13
N LEU A 92 -30.48 10.11 -9.32
CA LEU A 92 -30.64 8.72 -9.75
C LEU A 92 -32.11 8.38 -9.93
N HIS A 93 -32.46 7.74 -11.05
CA HIS A 93 -33.77 7.12 -11.23
C HIS A 93 -34.00 6.09 -10.10
N PRO A 94 -35.22 5.93 -9.58
CA PRO A 94 -35.49 4.97 -8.50
C PRO A 94 -34.96 3.56 -8.78
N SER A 95 -35.07 3.07 -10.01
CA SER A 95 -34.51 1.78 -10.43
C SER A 95 -32.97 1.71 -10.44
N CYS A 96 -32.26 2.83 -10.30
CA CYS A 96 -30.81 2.89 -10.24
C CYS A 96 -30.29 3.07 -8.82
N ARG A 97 -31.16 3.16 -7.81
CA ARG A 97 -30.78 3.36 -6.41
C ARG A 97 -30.51 2.02 -5.72
N GLY A 98 -29.77 2.08 -4.62
CA GLY A 98 -29.55 0.94 -3.73
C GLY A 98 -28.75 -0.21 -4.34
N GLY A 99 -27.88 0.05 -5.31
CA GLY A 99 -26.88 -0.93 -5.74
C GLY A 99 -25.74 -1.05 -4.75
N ASP A 100 -25.22 -2.26 -4.59
CA ASP A 100 -24.00 -2.50 -3.81
C ASP A 100 -22.77 -1.98 -4.56
N HIS A 101 -22.78 -2.02 -5.91
CA HIS A 101 -21.71 -1.50 -6.75
C HIS A 101 -22.26 -0.91 -8.04
N TYR A 102 -21.49 0.04 -8.58
CA TYR A 102 -21.79 0.71 -9.84
C TYR A 102 -20.56 0.68 -10.74
N LEU A 103 -20.74 0.35 -12.01
CA LEU A 103 -19.66 0.32 -12.99
C LEU A 103 -20.15 0.69 -14.38
N SER A 104 -19.23 0.93 -15.29
CA SER A 104 -19.50 1.08 -16.70
C SER A 104 -18.69 0.09 -17.54
N ALA A 105 -19.28 -0.44 -18.60
CA ALA A 105 -18.62 -1.24 -19.61
C ALA A 105 -19.50 -1.31 -20.86
N PHE A 106 -18.93 -1.56 -22.03
CA PHE A 106 -19.67 -1.75 -23.28
C PHE A 106 -20.71 -0.64 -23.58
N GLY A 107 -20.38 0.62 -23.28
CA GLY A 107 -21.28 1.75 -23.49
C GLY A 107 -22.55 1.73 -22.64
N HIS A 108 -22.51 1.10 -21.48
CA HIS A 108 -23.61 1.04 -20.54
C HIS A 108 -23.13 1.19 -19.10
N MET A 109 -24.04 1.59 -18.24
CA MET A 109 -23.87 1.61 -16.79
C MET A 109 -24.57 0.40 -16.17
N TYR A 110 -23.93 -0.16 -15.14
CA TYR A 110 -24.39 -1.37 -14.47
C TYR A 110 -24.52 -1.10 -12.98
N ILE A 111 -25.58 -1.60 -12.40
CA ILE A 111 -25.88 -1.52 -10.97
C ILE A 111 -25.95 -2.96 -10.46
N ILE A 112 -25.02 -3.34 -9.61
CA ILE A 112 -24.91 -4.68 -9.02
C ILE A 112 -25.73 -4.70 -7.72
N ASP A 113 -26.55 -5.71 -7.56
CA ASP A 113 -27.26 -6.06 -6.32
C ASP A 113 -26.84 -7.49 -5.94
N GLN A 114 -25.85 -7.57 -5.06
CA GLN A 114 -25.26 -8.85 -4.66
C GLN A 114 -26.23 -9.68 -3.83
N SER A 115 -27.03 -9.04 -3.00
CA SER A 115 -28.01 -9.70 -2.12
C SER A 115 -29.03 -10.48 -2.91
N ARG A 116 -29.48 -9.93 -4.03
CA ARG A 116 -30.40 -10.58 -4.97
C ARG A 116 -29.69 -11.42 -6.03
N GLY A 117 -28.37 -11.30 -6.16
CA GLY A 117 -27.60 -11.97 -7.20
C GLY A 117 -27.96 -11.50 -8.62
N VAL A 118 -28.28 -10.21 -8.79
CA VAL A 118 -28.67 -9.62 -10.07
C VAL A 118 -27.87 -8.37 -10.39
N TYR A 119 -27.91 -7.95 -11.63
CA TYR A 119 -27.45 -6.63 -12.04
C TYR A 119 -28.43 -5.98 -12.99
N ARG A 120 -28.52 -4.66 -12.90
CA ARG A 120 -29.33 -3.83 -13.81
C ARG A 120 -28.39 -3.11 -14.77
N LYS A 121 -28.77 -3.04 -16.02
CA LYS A 121 -28.04 -2.39 -17.10
C LYS A 121 -28.87 -1.24 -17.64
N THR A 122 -28.24 -0.07 -17.83
CA THR A 122 -28.91 1.10 -18.42
C THR A 122 -27.91 1.95 -19.22
N ARG A 123 -28.39 2.77 -20.12
CA ARG A 123 -27.58 3.81 -20.78
C ARG A 123 -27.55 5.12 -20.00
N ASN A 124 -28.52 5.33 -19.11
CA ASN A 124 -28.62 6.58 -18.35
C ASN A 124 -29.21 6.30 -16.97
N MET A 125 -28.46 6.60 -15.93
CA MET A 125 -28.90 6.40 -14.54
C MET A 125 -29.94 7.42 -14.07
N ASN A 126 -30.11 8.54 -14.77
CA ASN A 126 -31.12 9.55 -14.42
C ASN A 126 -32.51 9.18 -14.96
N THR A 127 -32.58 8.56 -16.14
CA THR A 127 -33.84 8.22 -16.82
C THR A 127 -34.12 6.71 -16.85
N TYR A 128 -33.12 5.88 -16.48
CA TYR A 128 -33.17 4.41 -16.64
C TYR A 128 -33.43 3.97 -18.08
N GLU A 129 -32.84 4.67 -19.04
CA GLU A 129 -32.99 4.42 -20.45
C GLU A 129 -32.53 3.01 -20.83
N SER A 130 -33.37 2.26 -21.58
CA SER A 130 -33.09 0.88 -21.97
C SER A 130 -32.76 -0.04 -20.78
N GLY A 131 -33.35 0.22 -19.62
CA GLY A 131 -33.09 -0.53 -18.40
C GLY A 131 -33.53 -1.99 -18.48
N VAL A 132 -32.62 -2.92 -18.20
CA VAL A 132 -32.87 -4.36 -18.17
C VAL A 132 -32.16 -4.97 -16.96
N GLU A 133 -32.79 -5.95 -16.31
CA GLU A 133 -32.21 -6.70 -15.20
C GLU A 133 -31.77 -8.11 -15.66
N TYR A 134 -30.63 -8.56 -15.21
CA TYR A 134 -30.05 -9.87 -15.50
C TYR A 134 -29.54 -10.54 -14.19
N THR A 135 -29.46 -11.86 -14.23
CA THR A 135 -28.88 -12.65 -13.12
C THR A 135 -27.36 -12.68 -13.22
N LEU A 136 -26.68 -12.48 -12.10
CA LEU A 136 -25.23 -12.70 -11.98
C LEU A 136 -24.93 -14.21 -11.98
N HIS A 137 -24.00 -14.64 -12.81
CA HIS A 137 -23.45 -15.99 -12.73
C HIS A 137 -22.83 -16.23 -11.34
N PRO A 138 -22.94 -17.43 -10.75
CA PRO A 138 -22.39 -17.72 -9.42
C PRO A 138 -20.91 -17.32 -9.27
N ASN A 139 -20.08 -17.55 -10.28
CA ASN A 139 -18.65 -17.18 -10.28
C ASN A 139 -18.42 -15.66 -10.27
N CYS A 140 -19.41 -14.88 -10.70
CA CYS A 140 -19.34 -13.41 -10.73
C CYS A 140 -19.97 -12.76 -9.50
N ARG A 141 -20.37 -13.55 -8.49
CA ARG A 141 -20.92 -13.07 -7.21
C ARG A 141 -19.82 -12.87 -6.17
N ASN A 142 -20.17 -12.17 -5.11
CA ASN A 142 -19.32 -11.94 -3.93
C ASN A 142 -17.99 -11.23 -4.27
N GLY A 143 -17.96 -10.40 -5.31
CA GLY A 143 -16.85 -9.49 -5.53
C GLY A 143 -16.82 -8.41 -4.45
N LEU A 144 -15.63 -8.01 -4.03
CA LEU A 144 -15.44 -6.90 -3.10
C LEU A 144 -15.70 -5.55 -3.78
N TYR A 145 -15.25 -5.43 -5.03
CA TYR A 145 -15.42 -4.26 -5.90
C TYR A 145 -15.65 -4.71 -7.33
N TYR A 146 -16.47 -3.98 -8.07
CA TYR A 146 -16.74 -4.24 -9.47
C TYR A 146 -16.44 -3.01 -10.31
N PHE A 147 -15.79 -3.19 -11.44
CA PHE A 147 -15.47 -2.10 -12.38
C PHE A 147 -15.40 -2.62 -13.81
N GLY A 148 -15.41 -1.72 -14.77
CA GLY A 148 -15.27 -2.06 -16.19
C GLY A 148 -14.10 -1.32 -16.82
N VAL A 149 -13.39 -1.97 -17.73
CA VAL A 149 -12.36 -1.36 -18.56
C VAL A 149 -12.48 -1.90 -19.96
N LYS A 150 -12.61 -1.04 -20.96
CA LYS A 150 -12.86 -1.45 -22.34
C LYS A 150 -14.11 -2.36 -22.44
N ASN A 151 -13.94 -3.51 -23.04
CA ASN A 151 -14.96 -4.53 -23.24
C ASN A 151 -14.83 -5.69 -22.25
N TYR A 152 -14.50 -5.36 -20.98
CA TYR A 152 -14.38 -6.34 -19.93
C TYR A 152 -15.00 -5.85 -18.64
N TYR A 153 -15.58 -6.79 -17.93
CA TYR A 153 -15.98 -6.63 -16.53
C TYR A 153 -14.90 -7.19 -15.64
N TYR A 154 -14.63 -6.48 -14.56
CA TYR A 154 -13.65 -6.87 -13.56
C TYR A 154 -14.27 -6.84 -12.18
N PHE A 155 -13.84 -7.74 -11.32
CA PHE A 155 -14.15 -7.65 -9.90
C PHE A 155 -13.03 -8.25 -9.06
N LEU A 156 -12.83 -7.69 -7.87
CA LEU A 156 -11.90 -8.21 -6.91
C LEU A 156 -12.56 -9.33 -6.12
N LYS A 157 -11.86 -10.46 -6.00
CA LYS A 157 -12.25 -11.56 -5.11
C LYS A 157 -11.43 -11.53 -3.84
N PRO A 158 -12.02 -11.88 -2.67
CA PRO A 158 -11.23 -12.18 -1.50
C PRO A 158 -10.36 -13.41 -1.81
N HIS A 159 -9.08 -13.34 -1.49
CA HIS A 159 -8.16 -14.47 -1.65
C HIS A 159 -7.41 -14.70 -0.35
N ASP A 160 -7.41 -15.95 0.15
CA ASP A 160 -7.00 -16.27 1.52
C ASP A 160 -5.49 -16.31 1.73
N GLU A 161 -4.65 -16.46 0.70
CA GLU A 161 -3.23 -16.73 0.91
C GLU A 161 -2.23 -15.82 0.15
N TRP A 162 -2.60 -15.14 -0.95
CA TRP A 162 -1.60 -14.58 -1.88
C TRP A 162 -1.85 -13.14 -2.36
N GLY A 163 -2.56 -12.34 -1.60
CA GLY A 163 -2.82 -10.94 -1.98
C GLY A 163 -4.09 -10.75 -2.81
N ALA A 164 -4.38 -9.53 -3.17
CA ALA A 164 -5.57 -9.20 -3.92
C ALA A 164 -5.50 -9.78 -5.34
N GLN A 165 -6.51 -10.51 -5.72
CA GLN A 165 -6.72 -10.97 -7.08
C GLN A 165 -7.95 -10.29 -7.68
N TYR A 166 -7.89 -10.01 -8.96
CA TYR A 166 -9.06 -9.56 -9.71
C TYR A 166 -9.38 -10.57 -10.81
N TYR A 167 -10.67 -10.70 -11.03
CA TYR A 167 -11.22 -11.56 -12.04
C TYR A 167 -11.76 -10.72 -13.19
N ARG A 168 -11.63 -11.20 -14.41
CA ARG A 168 -12.11 -10.57 -15.62
C ARG A 168 -13.05 -11.51 -16.36
N CYS A 169 -14.15 -10.98 -16.90
CA CYS A 169 -14.99 -11.70 -17.85
C CYS A 169 -15.60 -10.74 -18.87
N THR A 170 -16.21 -11.28 -19.92
CA THR A 170 -16.93 -10.50 -20.94
C THR A 170 -18.44 -10.55 -20.76
N ASN A 171 -18.96 -11.38 -19.85
CA ASN A 171 -20.39 -11.51 -19.61
C ASN A 171 -20.64 -11.95 -18.16
N PHE A 172 -21.22 -11.08 -17.35
CA PHE A 172 -21.57 -11.38 -15.95
C PHE A 172 -22.66 -12.44 -15.79
N ASN A 173 -23.52 -12.61 -16.78
CA ASN A 173 -24.62 -13.57 -16.72
C ASN A 173 -24.17 -14.99 -17.05
N LYS A 174 -23.15 -15.15 -17.90
CA LYS A 174 -22.67 -16.45 -18.39
C LYS A 174 -21.25 -16.78 -17.99
N ASP A 175 -20.52 -15.83 -17.38
CA ASP A 175 -19.10 -15.96 -17.05
C ASP A 175 -18.21 -16.29 -18.25
N GLU A 176 -18.48 -15.67 -19.38
CA GLU A 176 -17.73 -15.89 -20.61
C GLU A 176 -16.31 -15.31 -20.52
N ASN A 177 -15.32 -16.06 -20.99
CA ASN A 177 -13.89 -15.69 -21.00
C ASN A 177 -13.35 -15.31 -19.62
N GLY A 178 -13.79 -16.05 -18.60
CA GLY A 178 -13.36 -15.84 -17.22
C GLY A 178 -11.87 -16.10 -17.01
N GLU A 179 -11.14 -15.14 -16.43
CA GLU A 179 -9.71 -15.23 -16.17
C GLU A 179 -9.34 -14.46 -14.89
N SER A 180 -8.42 -15.02 -14.11
CA SER A 180 -7.93 -14.42 -12.86
C SER A 180 -6.54 -13.83 -13.03
N PHE A 181 -6.30 -12.67 -12.41
CA PHE A 181 -5.02 -11.97 -12.40
C PHE A 181 -4.64 -11.56 -10.98
N SER A 182 -3.35 -11.55 -10.70
CA SER A 182 -2.83 -10.99 -9.47
C SER A 182 -2.65 -9.48 -9.60
N ILE A 183 -3.00 -8.72 -8.57
CA ILE A 183 -2.68 -7.30 -8.50
C ILE A 183 -1.19 -7.14 -8.20
N HIS A 184 -0.52 -6.28 -8.96
CA HIS A 184 0.88 -5.96 -8.73
C HIS A 184 1.07 -5.37 -7.31
N PRO A 185 2.14 -5.72 -6.58
CA PRO A 185 2.34 -5.25 -5.21
C PRO A 185 2.27 -3.73 -5.06
N THR A 186 2.82 -2.96 -5.99
CA THR A 186 2.75 -1.49 -5.97
C THR A 186 1.31 -0.97 -6.07
N VAL A 187 0.44 -1.64 -6.81
CA VAL A 187 -1.00 -1.30 -6.90
C VAL A 187 -1.71 -1.71 -5.61
N ALA A 188 -1.42 -2.91 -5.11
CA ALA A 188 -2.00 -3.42 -3.86
C ALA A 188 -1.66 -2.52 -2.66
N ASN A 189 -0.50 -1.89 -2.67
CA ASN A 189 -0.09 -0.95 -1.61
C ASN A 189 -0.94 0.32 -1.53
N PHE A 190 -1.66 0.66 -2.59
CA PHE A 190 -2.60 1.78 -2.58
C PHE A 190 -3.96 1.41 -1.96
N LEU A 191 -4.22 0.13 -1.73
CA LEU A 191 -5.44 -0.34 -1.07
C LEU A 191 -5.37 -0.17 0.45
N PRO A 192 -6.52 -0.09 1.15
CA PRO A 192 -6.55 -0.01 2.60
C PRO A 192 -5.85 -1.20 3.24
N GLY A 193 -4.97 -0.93 4.19
CA GLY A 193 -4.10 -1.94 4.79
C GLY A 193 -2.92 -2.33 3.90
N GLY A 194 -2.83 -1.74 2.71
CA GLY A 194 -1.66 -1.82 1.84
C GLY A 194 -0.45 -1.14 2.47
N LEU A 195 0.72 -1.71 2.22
CA LEU A 195 1.98 -1.10 2.60
C LEU A 195 2.38 -0.12 1.50
N ALA A 196 2.41 1.17 1.79
CA ALA A 196 2.99 2.14 0.87
C ALA A 196 4.49 1.88 0.79
N LEU A 197 4.97 1.42 -0.37
CA LEU A 197 6.40 1.27 -0.63
C LEU A 197 6.99 2.66 -0.91
N ILE A 198 7.78 3.16 0.03
CA ILE A 198 8.58 4.34 -0.17
C ILE A 198 10.00 3.90 -0.52
N GLN A 199 10.46 4.28 -1.70
CA GLN A 199 11.82 4.04 -2.14
C GLN A 199 12.63 5.32 -2.06
N GLY A 200 13.82 5.23 -1.50
CA GLY A 200 14.73 6.35 -1.44
C GLY A 200 16.16 5.89 -1.21
N PRO A 201 17.14 6.82 -1.33
CA PRO A 201 18.53 6.50 -1.08
C PRO A 201 18.74 6.06 0.34
N SER A 202 19.49 4.98 0.51
CA SER A 202 19.84 4.41 1.80
C SER A 202 21.32 4.06 1.88
N PHE A 203 21.82 3.98 3.09
CA PHE A 203 23.18 3.54 3.38
C PHE A 203 23.22 2.75 4.70
N GLY A 204 24.25 1.94 4.87
CA GLY A 204 24.48 1.23 6.12
C GLY A 204 25.70 1.78 6.84
N VAL A 205 25.61 1.89 8.15
CA VAL A 205 26.71 2.35 9.02
C VAL A 205 26.83 1.41 10.21
N TRP A 206 28.05 1.00 10.51
CA TRP A 206 28.38 0.34 11.76
C TRP A 206 28.75 1.38 12.82
N GLU A 207 28.13 1.31 13.98
CA GLU A 207 28.47 2.10 15.14
C GLU A 207 29.11 1.21 16.21
N CYS A 208 30.27 1.61 16.70
CA CYS A 208 30.89 0.94 17.85
C CYS A 208 30.14 1.33 19.12
N ILE A 209 29.37 0.39 19.68
CA ILE A 209 28.54 0.61 20.87
C ILE A 209 29.30 0.26 22.16
N LYS A 210 30.38 -0.54 22.09
CA LYS A 210 31.18 -0.93 23.22
C LYS A 210 32.57 -1.35 22.77
N THR A 211 33.57 -1.03 23.60
CA THR A 211 34.95 -1.59 23.52
C THR A 211 35.22 -2.39 24.78
N ILE A 212 35.70 -3.61 24.62
CA ILE A 212 36.07 -4.53 25.71
C ILE A 212 37.57 -4.74 25.63
N THR A 213 38.28 -4.50 26.71
CA THR A 213 39.75 -4.62 26.78
C THR A 213 40.16 -5.61 27.87
N ASN A 214 41.09 -6.48 27.53
CA ASN A 214 41.78 -7.33 28.49
C ASN A 214 43.27 -6.92 28.57
N ASP A 215 43.61 -6.12 29.57
CA ASP A 215 44.98 -5.68 29.81
C ASP A 215 45.77 -6.67 30.69
N SER A 216 45.23 -7.84 30.99
CA SER A 216 45.88 -8.87 31.80
C SER A 216 46.73 -9.81 30.94
N GLN A 217 47.58 -10.59 31.60
CA GLN A 217 48.44 -11.61 30.96
C GLN A 217 47.72 -12.94 30.77
N SER A 218 46.46 -13.07 31.19
CA SER A 218 45.69 -14.28 31.10
C SER A 218 44.37 -14.05 30.34
N PRO A 219 43.79 -15.05 29.64
CA PRO A 219 42.48 -14.93 29.09
C PRO A 219 41.44 -14.65 30.17
N ILE A 220 40.51 -13.74 29.91
CA ILE A 220 39.38 -13.47 30.81
C ILE A 220 38.08 -13.81 30.13
N THR A 221 37.11 -14.33 30.90
CA THR A 221 35.73 -14.40 30.46
C THR A 221 35.03 -13.10 30.85
N TRP A 222 34.75 -12.28 29.88
CA TRP A 222 33.97 -11.08 30.06
C TRP A 222 32.49 -11.39 29.91
N THR A 223 31.72 -11.17 30.95
CA THR A 223 30.24 -11.32 30.92
C THR A 223 29.64 -10.02 31.41
N ASN A 224 28.92 -9.37 30.58
CA ASN A 224 28.25 -8.12 30.94
C ASN A 224 27.03 -7.87 30.09
N LYS A 225 26.20 -6.93 30.53
CA LYS A 225 25.07 -6.44 29.80
C LYS A 225 25.47 -5.35 28.81
N ILE A 226 25.02 -5.47 27.57
CA ILE A 226 25.17 -4.45 26.56
C ILE A 226 23.77 -3.89 26.24
N ASN A 227 23.66 -2.57 26.26
CA ASN A 227 22.42 -1.90 25.81
C ASN A 227 22.40 -1.89 24.30
N LYS A 228 21.51 -2.71 23.76
CA LYS A 228 21.21 -2.79 22.35
C LYS A 228 20.01 -1.92 22.05
N LYS A 229 20.15 -1.07 21.04
CA LYS A 229 19.04 -0.25 20.51
C LYS A 229 18.43 -0.97 19.32
N VAL A 230 17.11 -1.02 19.27
CA VAL A 230 16.40 -1.55 18.09
C VAL A 230 15.23 -0.62 17.79
N GLY A 231 15.07 -0.24 16.53
CA GLY A 231 14.00 0.65 16.12
C GLY A 231 14.49 1.95 15.49
N TYR A 232 13.63 2.95 15.45
CA TYR A 232 13.91 4.25 14.81
C TYR A 232 13.79 5.43 15.79
N THR A 233 14.49 6.53 15.46
CA THR A 233 14.34 7.80 16.20
C THR A 233 13.33 8.70 15.47
N LYS A 234 12.30 9.15 16.18
CA LYS A 234 11.21 9.98 15.65
C LYS A 234 11.71 11.27 14.99
N GLU A 235 12.64 11.95 15.64
CA GLU A 235 13.20 13.21 15.14
C GLU A 235 13.87 13.05 13.77
N LYS A 236 14.61 11.96 13.60
CA LYS A 236 15.32 11.69 12.34
C LYS A 236 14.40 11.19 11.25
N MET A 237 13.34 10.47 11.59
CA MET A 237 12.33 10.04 10.60
C MET A 237 11.58 11.21 9.99
N SER A 238 11.30 12.26 10.74
CA SER A 238 10.67 13.48 10.22
C SER A 238 11.50 14.16 9.13
N SER A 239 12.83 14.12 9.24
CA SER A 239 13.71 14.69 8.20
C SER A 239 13.70 13.91 6.89
N ILE A 240 13.40 12.61 6.95
CA ILE A 240 13.29 11.73 5.77
C ILE A 240 12.04 12.05 4.97
N GLU A 241 10.93 12.39 5.61
CA GLU A 241 9.69 12.78 4.93
C GLU A 241 9.92 13.91 3.94
N HIS A 242 10.74 14.87 4.31
CA HIS A 242 11.14 15.97 3.43
C HIS A 242 12.13 15.54 2.35
N THR A 243 13.10 14.71 2.71
CA THR A 243 14.18 14.30 1.78
C THR A 243 13.67 13.34 0.70
N TRP A 244 12.73 12.48 1.04
CA TRP A 244 12.17 11.47 0.14
C TRP A 244 10.89 11.92 -0.55
N ASN A 245 10.50 13.16 -0.36
CA ASN A 245 9.29 13.75 -0.94
C ASN A 245 8.04 12.88 -0.69
N VAL A 246 7.94 12.35 0.53
CA VAL A 246 6.76 11.60 0.98
C VAL A 246 5.54 12.50 0.80
N SER A 247 4.52 12.04 0.11
CA SER A 247 3.39 12.89 -0.21
C SER A 247 2.75 13.46 1.06
N ALA A 248 2.37 14.73 1.00
CA ALA A 248 1.71 15.41 2.12
C ALA A 248 0.45 14.66 2.61
N THR A 249 -0.19 13.91 1.73
CA THR A 249 -1.33 13.04 2.01
C THR A 249 -0.97 11.93 3.00
N VAL A 250 0.16 11.26 2.77
CA VAL A 250 0.67 10.21 3.66
C VAL A 250 1.00 10.80 5.03
N SER A 251 1.67 11.95 5.06
CA SER A 251 2.07 12.59 6.32
C SER A 251 0.88 13.12 7.14
N ALA A 252 -0.14 13.66 6.49
CA ALA A 252 -1.29 14.26 7.17
C ALA A 252 -2.25 13.23 7.79
N GLU A 253 -2.44 12.09 7.14
CA GLU A 253 -3.46 11.12 7.58
C GLU A 253 -2.92 10.06 8.53
N THR A 254 -1.66 9.75 8.42
CA THR A 254 -1.02 8.72 9.24
C THR A 254 -0.33 9.28 10.47
N GLY A 255 -0.25 10.60 10.60
CA GLY A 255 0.51 11.26 11.66
C GLY A 255 2.02 11.23 11.40
N GLY A 256 2.40 11.15 10.12
CA GLY A 256 3.78 11.10 9.67
C GLY A 256 4.30 9.69 9.41
N LEU A 257 5.47 9.62 8.78
CA LEU A 257 6.11 8.35 8.39
C LEU A 257 6.33 7.42 9.59
N SER A 258 6.72 7.95 10.74
CA SER A 258 6.92 7.17 11.96
C SER A 258 5.63 6.53 12.48
N ALA A 259 4.50 7.27 12.46
CA ALA A 259 3.22 6.73 12.86
C ALA A 259 2.70 5.66 11.90
N SER A 260 3.05 5.78 10.64
CA SER A 260 2.69 4.82 9.60
C SER A 260 3.47 3.52 9.71
N ILE A 261 4.74 3.57 10.04
CA ILE A 261 5.55 2.40 10.34
C ILE A 261 4.96 1.63 11.52
N VAL A 262 4.63 2.32 12.63
CA VAL A 262 3.99 1.70 13.81
C VAL A 262 2.66 1.03 13.48
N LYS A 263 1.89 1.60 12.57
CA LYS A 263 0.60 1.04 12.14
C LYS A 263 0.74 -0.07 11.09
N SER A 264 1.97 -0.47 10.76
CA SER A 264 2.25 -1.41 9.66
C SER A 264 1.65 -0.98 8.30
N GLN A 265 1.52 0.33 8.09
CA GLN A 265 0.97 0.91 6.87
C GLN A 265 2.03 1.23 5.83
N PHE A 266 3.31 1.11 6.18
CA PHE A 266 4.44 1.38 5.30
C PHE A 266 5.47 0.28 5.31
N SER A 267 5.94 -0.05 4.12
CA SER A 267 7.17 -0.78 3.90
C SER A 267 8.23 0.19 3.37
N LEU A 268 9.34 0.28 4.05
CA LEU A 268 10.51 0.98 3.56
C LEU A 268 11.34 0.00 2.75
N THR A 269 11.40 0.18 1.45
CA THR A 269 12.39 -0.51 0.62
C THR A 269 13.57 0.43 0.39
N ALA A 270 14.65 0.15 1.05
CA ALA A 270 15.89 0.86 0.89
C ALA A 270 16.81 0.08 -0.06
N SER A 271 17.40 0.75 -1.02
CA SER A 271 18.37 0.16 -1.95
C SER A 271 19.77 0.40 -1.43
N TYR A 272 20.48 -0.66 -1.07
CA TYR A 272 21.85 -0.57 -0.59
C TYR A 272 22.74 -1.59 -1.31
N GLY A 273 23.86 -1.12 -1.90
CA GLY A 273 24.81 -1.99 -2.60
C GLY A 273 24.16 -2.84 -3.71
N GLY A 274 23.12 -2.32 -4.40
CA GLY A 274 22.37 -3.04 -5.43
C GLY A 274 21.36 -4.05 -4.90
N LYS A 275 21.15 -4.14 -3.59
CA LYS A 275 20.16 -5.01 -2.95
C LYS A 275 19.06 -4.16 -2.31
N SER A 276 17.83 -4.64 -2.39
CA SER A 276 16.68 -4.01 -1.73
C SER A 276 16.51 -4.57 -0.32
N VAL A 277 16.47 -3.68 0.65
CA VAL A 277 16.21 -3.99 2.05
C VAL A 277 14.76 -3.63 2.35
N ASN A 278 13.96 -4.62 2.74
CA ASN A 278 12.59 -4.42 3.13
C ASN A 278 12.48 -4.43 4.65
N THR A 279 12.02 -3.33 5.23
CA THR A 279 11.92 -3.15 6.68
C THR A 279 10.69 -3.78 7.31
N ASP A 280 9.77 -4.36 6.54
CA ASP A 280 8.52 -4.98 7.04
C ASP A 280 8.73 -6.14 8.00
N ARG A 281 9.88 -6.76 7.91
CA ARG A 281 10.15 -8.00 8.64
C ARG A 281 10.61 -7.80 10.08
N GLU A 282 10.88 -6.57 10.50
CA GLU A 282 11.52 -6.31 11.79
C GLU A 282 10.61 -5.68 12.86
N ASN A 283 9.31 -5.52 12.64
CA ASN A 283 8.42 -4.86 13.61
C ASN A 283 9.05 -3.58 14.21
N TRP A 284 9.43 -2.66 13.33
CA TRP A 284 10.08 -1.42 13.74
C TRP A 284 9.13 -0.59 14.60
N ASN A 285 9.51 -0.41 15.85
CA ASN A 285 8.89 0.51 16.78
C ASN A 285 9.84 1.69 17.05
N GLU A 286 9.34 2.69 17.74
CA GLU A 286 10.22 3.70 18.32
C GLU A 286 11.33 3.03 19.13
N VAL A 287 12.55 3.59 19.10
CA VAL A 287 13.74 2.99 19.71
C VAL A 287 13.46 2.46 21.10
N THR A 288 13.66 1.18 21.28
CA THR A 288 13.70 0.53 22.58
C THR A 288 15.12 0.09 22.87
N GLU A 289 15.59 0.35 24.08
CA GLU A 289 16.84 -0.19 24.59
C GLU A 289 16.55 -1.52 25.29
N THR A 290 17.21 -2.57 24.85
CA THR A 290 17.14 -3.89 25.48
C THR A 290 18.50 -4.26 26.01
N GLU A 291 18.57 -4.72 27.26
CA GLU A 291 19.79 -5.27 27.80
C GLU A 291 19.99 -6.70 27.30
N GLU A 292 21.08 -6.96 26.62
CA GLU A 292 21.49 -8.29 26.19
C GLU A 292 22.76 -8.69 26.99
N THR A 293 22.71 -9.84 27.67
CA THR A 293 23.87 -10.37 28.37
C THR A 293 24.74 -11.12 27.39
N ILE A 294 25.96 -10.63 27.21
CA ILE A 294 26.94 -11.22 26.29
C ILE A 294 28.11 -11.76 27.13
N SER A 295 28.53 -12.98 26.80
CA SER A 295 29.70 -13.63 27.39
C SER A 295 30.71 -13.94 26.28
N LEU A 296 31.91 -13.37 26.44
CA LEU A 296 33.03 -13.49 25.49
C LEU A 296 34.31 -13.87 26.22
N THR A 297 35.14 -14.70 25.59
CA THR A 297 36.49 -14.94 26.03
C THR A 297 37.43 -13.95 25.34
N VAL A 298 38.06 -13.07 26.08
CA VAL A 298 39.00 -12.06 25.57
C VAL A 298 40.42 -12.52 25.89
N LYS A 299 41.29 -12.67 24.89
CA LYS A 299 42.66 -13.10 25.05
C LYS A 299 43.50 -12.03 25.76
N PRO A 300 44.69 -12.39 26.29
CA PRO A 300 45.59 -11.41 26.85
C PRO A 300 45.95 -10.30 25.88
N ASN A 301 45.89 -9.05 26.35
CA ASN A 301 46.18 -7.83 25.59
C ASN A 301 45.29 -7.64 24.35
N GLU A 302 44.13 -8.28 24.31
CA GLU A 302 43.17 -8.17 23.23
C GLU A 302 42.11 -7.08 23.50
N LYS A 303 41.71 -6.40 22.44
CA LYS A 303 40.55 -5.50 22.44
C LYS A 303 39.50 -6.05 21.50
N ILE A 304 38.25 -6.11 21.94
CA ILE A 304 37.10 -6.48 21.12
C ILE A 304 36.17 -5.26 21.00
N TYR A 305 35.86 -4.92 19.79
CA TYR A 305 34.90 -3.87 19.44
C TYR A 305 33.55 -4.50 19.15
N VAL A 306 32.50 -3.98 19.78
CA VAL A 306 31.13 -4.41 19.58
C VAL A 306 30.48 -3.39 18.67
N TRP A 307 30.14 -3.83 17.47
CA TRP A 307 29.55 -3.00 16.44
C TRP A 307 28.06 -3.32 16.30
N GLN A 308 27.24 -2.29 16.19
CA GLN A 308 25.83 -2.41 15.86
C GLN A 308 25.56 -1.76 14.50
N TYR A 309 24.78 -2.45 13.65
CA TYR A 309 24.43 -1.93 12.34
C TYR A 309 23.28 -0.94 12.43
N LYS A 310 23.41 0.15 11.69
CA LYS A 310 22.38 1.17 11.50
C LYS A 310 22.07 1.32 10.01
N LEU A 311 20.80 1.36 9.66
CA LEU A 311 20.37 1.72 8.32
C LEU A 311 20.12 3.23 8.27
N GLY A 312 20.80 3.89 7.36
CA GLY A 312 20.58 5.30 7.04
C GLY A 312 19.59 5.45 5.92
N LEU A 313 18.69 6.39 6.07
CA LEU A 313 17.72 6.80 5.07
C LEU A 313 17.98 8.27 4.74
N GLY A 314 18.19 8.59 3.45
CA GLY A 314 18.60 9.92 3.05
C GLY A 314 20.03 10.24 3.54
N LYS A 315 20.19 11.25 4.36
CA LYS A 315 21.50 11.68 4.92
C LYS A 315 21.72 11.26 6.37
N GLU A 316 20.72 10.69 7.01
CA GLU A 316 20.73 10.40 8.45
C GLU A 316 20.63 8.90 8.72
N ALA A 317 21.42 8.42 9.69
CA ALA A 317 21.28 7.06 10.23
C ALA A 317 20.12 7.04 11.22
N VAL A 318 19.05 6.33 10.90
CA VAL A 318 17.76 6.42 11.61
C VAL A 318 17.25 5.10 12.18
N LEU A 319 17.64 3.98 11.61
CA LEU A 319 17.16 2.66 12.00
C LEU A 319 18.29 1.87 12.66
N PHE A 320 18.09 1.44 13.89
CA PHE A 320 18.98 0.53 14.59
C PHE A 320 18.54 -0.90 14.31
N CYS A 321 19.41 -1.65 13.63
CA CYS A 321 19.16 -3.05 13.29
C CYS A 321 19.59 -3.98 14.44
N ARG A 322 19.05 -5.20 14.43
CA ARG A 322 19.39 -6.21 15.45
C ARG A 322 20.79 -6.76 15.28
N ASP A 323 21.40 -6.59 14.11
CA ASP A 323 22.69 -7.16 13.79
C ASP A 323 23.80 -6.52 14.59
N MET A 324 24.56 -7.35 15.29
CA MET A 324 25.78 -6.98 15.99
C MET A 324 26.95 -7.80 15.48
N LYS A 325 28.13 -7.19 15.44
CA LYS A 325 29.38 -7.86 15.11
C LYS A 325 30.42 -7.60 16.22
N PHE A 326 31.16 -8.64 16.53
CA PHE A 326 32.28 -8.60 17.49
C PHE A 326 33.56 -8.78 16.69
N ASP A 327 34.48 -7.82 16.77
CA ASP A 327 35.69 -7.82 15.96
C ASP A 327 36.86 -7.25 16.79
N ASP A 328 38.06 -7.73 16.52
CA ASP A 328 39.29 -7.20 17.10
C ASP A 328 39.86 -6.02 16.29
N ASP A 329 39.36 -5.79 15.08
CA ASP A 329 39.72 -4.63 14.26
C ASP A 329 38.98 -3.37 14.77
N PRO A 330 39.72 -2.28 15.07
CA PRO A 330 39.11 -0.99 15.44
C PRO A 330 38.36 -0.29 14.26
N LYS A 331 38.50 -0.79 13.07
CA LYS A 331 37.79 -0.26 11.90
C LYS A 331 36.38 -0.83 11.78
N PRO A 332 35.41 -0.01 11.32
CA PRO A 332 34.08 -0.51 11.07
C PRO A 332 34.09 -1.70 10.12
N PRO A 333 33.26 -2.73 10.36
CA PRO A 333 33.10 -3.83 9.43
C PRO A 333 32.76 -3.33 8.03
N THR A 334 33.37 -3.94 7.02
CA THR A 334 33.10 -3.62 5.61
C THR A 334 31.89 -4.38 5.06
N GLU A 335 31.49 -5.43 5.74
CA GLU A 335 30.29 -6.20 5.39
C GLU A 335 29.04 -5.38 5.69
N ASN A 336 28.13 -5.38 4.73
CA ASN A 336 26.85 -4.75 4.90
C ASN A 336 25.83 -5.85 5.20
N PRO A 337 25.45 -6.07 6.46
CA PRO A 337 24.40 -7.02 6.75
C PRO A 337 23.11 -6.52 6.10
N LEU A 338 22.49 -7.41 5.38
CA LEU A 338 21.09 -7.25 5.08
C LEU A 338 20.32 -7.62 6.35
N PRO A 339 19.19 -6.98 6.64
CA PRO A 339 18.30 -7.48 7.68
C PRO A 339 18.13 -8.97 7.50
N PRO A 340 18.24 -9.78 8.57
CA PRO A 340 18.14 -11.21 8.45
C PRO A 340 16.84 -11.58 7.76
N ALA A 341 16.94 -12.39 6.72
CA ALA A 341 15.78 -13.06 6.17
C ALA A 341 15.32 -14.08 7.21
N ASN A 342 14.19 -13.83 7.85
CA ASN A 342 13.53 -14.86 8.65
C ASN A 342 12.99 -15.96 7.79
#